data_e45a9411496b32053b00e953a184dac7
#
_entry.id   e45a9411496b32053b00e953a184dac7
#
_cell.length_a   1.000
_cell.length_b   1.000
_cell.length_c   1.000
_cell.angle_alpha   90.00
_cell.angle_beta   90.00
_cell.angle_gamma   90.00
#
_symmetry.space_group_name_H-M   'P 1'
#
loop_
_entity.id
_entity.type
_entity.pdbx_description
1 polymer ?
#
loop_
_entity_poly.entity_id
_entity_poly.type
_entity_poly.pdbx_seq_one_letter_code
_entity_poly.pdbx_strand_id
1 'polypeptide(L)'
;FQTSHLLTFFITFILAGTLFFTAPGGIGAAFSSIPGFFEKWVSSSETSQVMLVISLLVYQPFALLLTVIALFRGWLGGLRRIIYLSIWLLVAFLLVIFLPARQMADLAWVLLPLNTLASLELARHFTIFSDERREVLGVVLLTVFIWVFAWLGMAGINWFPLDTPEYTLRAGMLIGSLALLIVSLVLIGAGWSIRVARLGGVWGMAIGLGLLSLGGLFGSTGLRGFNSPEMWWQPQLPL
;
A
#
# COMPACT_ATOMS: atom_id res chain seq x y z
N PHE A 1 -28.38 18.94 6.17
CA PHE A 1 -28.06 17.50 6.31
C PHE A 1 -29.35 16.72 6.12
N GLN A 2 -29.46 15.92 5.07
CA GLN A 2 -30.64 15.07 4.86
C GLN A 2 -30.59 13.94 5.90
N THR A 3 -31.72 13.63 6.51
CA THR A 3 -31.88 12.55 7.51
C THR A 3 -31.37 11.19 7.01
N SER A 4 -31.44 10.95 5.68
CA SER A 4 -30.90 9.76 5.04
C SER A 4 -29.38 9.60 5.19
N HIS A 5 -28.60 10.68 5.16
CA HIS A 5 -27.15 10.61 5.31
C HIS A 5 -26.72 10.26 6.73
N LEU A 6 -27.45 10.80 7.74
CA LEU A 6 -27.22 10.46 9.13
C LEU A 6 -27.57 9.00 9.41
N LEU A 7 -28.71 8.53 8.90
CA LEU A 7 -29.10 7.14 9.04
C LEU A 7 -28.08 6.20 8.42
N THR A 8 -27.64 6.48 7.19
CA THR A 8 -26.61 5.68 6.51
C THR A 8 -25.30 5.68 7.30
N PHE A 9 -24.88 6.83 7.84
CA PHE A 9 -23.68 6.93 8.67
C PHE A 9 -23.79 6.03 9.91
N PHE A 10 -24.90 6.12 10.67
CA PHE A 10 -25.07 5.30 11.87
C PHE A 10 -25.16 3.80 11.57
N ILE A 11 -25.89 3.41 10.52
CA ILE A 11 -25.95 2.01 10.11
C ILE A 11 -24.56 1.50 9.73
N THR A 12 -23.81 2.25 8.92
CA THR A 12 -22.46 1.86 8.51
C THR A 12 -21.52 1.80 9.71
N PHE A 13 -21.62 2.77 10.64
CA PHE A 13 -20.81 2.79 11.85
C PHE A 13 -21.06 1.58 12.75
N ILE A 14 -22.35 1.21 12.94
CA ILE A 14 -22.72 0.03 13.73
C ILE A 14 -22.25 -1.25 13.04
N LEU A 15 -22.52 -1.41 11.75
CA LEU A 15 -22.11 -2.60 11.01
C LEU A 15 -20.59 -2.76 10.97
N ALA A 16 -19.85 -1.70 10.68
CA ALA A 16 -18.40 -1.74 10.66
C ALA A 16 -17.82 -1.91 12.07
N GLY A 17 -18.32 -1.19 13.07
CA GLY A 17 -17.84 -1.24 14.45
C GLY A 17 -18.11 -2.57 15.15
N THR A 18 -19.12 -3.32 14.70
CA THR A 18 -19.43 -4.67 15.22
C THR A 18 -18.95 -5.78 14.31
N LEU A 19 -18.21 -5.48 13.23
CA LEU A 19 -17.83 -6.45 12.20
C LEU A 19 -19.06 -7.28 11.73
N PHE A 20 -20.11 -6.59 11.30
CA PHE A 20 -21.38 -7.22 10.92
C PHE A 20 -21.98 -8.10 12.02
N PHE A 21 -21.97 -7.59 13.27
CA PHE A 21 -22.49 -8.25 14.48
C PHE A 21 -21.69 -9.47 14.95
N THR A 22 -20.56 -9.77 14.36
CA THR A 22 -19.66 -10.86 14.82
C THR A 22 -18.88 -10.49 16.08
N ALA A 23 -18.62 -9.19 16.30
CA ALA A 23 -17.90 -8.67 17.47
C ALA A 23 -18.70 -7.51 18.12
N PRO A 24 -19.73 -7.81 18.91
CA PRO A 24 -20.61 -6.77 19.48
C PRO A 24 -19.90 -5.81 20.43
N GLY A 25 -18.77 -6.24 21.04
CA GLY A 25 -17.92 -5.38 21.87
C GLY A 25 -17.09 -4.34 21.09
N GLY A 26 -17.05 -4.38 19.74
CA GLY A 26 -16.19 -3.52 18.92
C GLY A 26 -16.53 -2.03 19.07
N ILE A 27 -17.79 -1.68 19.25
CA ILE A 27 -18.20 -0.28 19.50
C ILE A 27 -17.66 0.20 20.87
N GLY A 28 -17.75 -0.64 21.91
CA GLY A 28 -17.18 -0.34 23.22
C GLY A 28 -15.67 -0.16 23.16
N ALA A 29 -14.97 -1.04 22.39
CA ALA A 29 -13.54 -0.91 22.15
C ALA A 29 -13.18 0.40 21.43
N ALA A 30 -13.98 0.85 20.48
CA ALA A 30 -13.78 2.13 19.81
C ALA A 30 -13.86 3.32 20.79
N PHE A 31 -14.85 3.32 21.70
CA PHE A 31 -14.96 4.37 22.73
C PHE A 31 -13.85 4.28 23.78
N SER A 32 -13.45 3.09 24.19
CA SER A 32 -12.35 2.90 25.15
C SER A 32 -10.97 3.26 24.57
N SER A 33 -10.83 3.29 23.24
CA SER A 33 -9.59 3.72 22.59
C SER A 33 -9.35 5.24 22.65
N ILE A 34 -10.39 6.04 22.92
CA ILE A 34 -10.29 7.50 22.99
C ILE A 34 -9.34 7.97 24.11
N PRO A 35 -9.48 7.51 25.37
CA PRO A 35 -8.52 7.84 26.41
C PRO A 35 -7.10 7.40 26.05
N GLY A 36 -6.93 6.18 25.51
CA GLY A 36 -5.64 5.66 25.07
C GLY A 36 -4.99 6.50 23.98
N PHE A 37 -5.78 7.15 23.12
CA PHE A 37 -5.23 8.09 22.14
C PHE A 37 -4.61 9.32 22.82
N PHE A 38 -5.25 9.86 23.89
CA PHE A 38 -4.68 10.98 24.63
C PHE A 38 -3.45 10.59 25.45
N GLU A 39 -3.40 9.37 25.99
CA GLU A 39 -2.23 8.83 26.67
C GLU A 39 -1.01 8.74 25.75
N LYS A 40 -1.21 8.45 24.47
CA LYS A 40 -0.13 8.44 23.46
C LYS A 40 0.59 9.77 23.30
N TRP A 41 0.00 10.90 23.69
CA TRP A 41 0.63 12.22 23.64
C TRP A 41 1.61 12.46 24.79
N VAL A 42 1.51 11.70 25.86
CA VAL A 42 2.34 11.82 27.06
C VAL A 42 3.38 10.72 27.16
N SER A 43 3.14 9.59 26.50
CA SER A 43 4.02 8.41 26.51
C SER A 43 5.11 8.51 25.44
N SER A 44 6.25 7.88 25.67
CA SER A 44 7.32 7.76 24.67
C SER A 44 7.14 6.48 23.83
N SER A 45 7.60 6.51 22.59
CA SER A 45 7.58 5.36 21.69
C SER A 45 8.98 4.82 21.43
N GLU A 46 9.07 3.51 21.26
CA GLU A 46 10.27 2.82 20.76
C GLU A 46 10.39 2.86 19.24
N THR A 47 9.29 3.20 18.53
CA THR A 47 9.25 3.22 17.07
C THR A 47 9.85 4.49 16.51
N SER A 48 10.90 4.38 15.69
CA SER A 48 11.54 5.52 15.01
C SER A 48 10.63 6.12 13.94
N GLN A 49 10.67 7.45 13.76
CA GLN A 49 9.98 8.15 12.66
C GLN A 49 10.44 7.65 11.29
N VAL A 50 11.75 7.43 11.15
CA VAL A 50 12.36 6.93 9.90
C VAL A 50 11.80 5.55 9.54
N MET A 51 11.58 4.70 10.54
CA MET A 51 11.03 3.37 10.36
C MET A 51 9.59 3.41 9.81
N LEU A 52 8.76 4.35 10.26
CA LEU A 52 7.40 4.56 9.73
C LEU A 52 7.44 4.99 8.25
N VAL A 53 8.33 5.92 7.91
CA VAL A 53 8.46 6.39 6.52
C VAL A 53 8.97 5.27 5.61
N ILE A 54 9.98 4.51 6.05
CA ILE A 54 10.50 3.37 5.29
C ILE A 54 9.42 2.31 5.09
N SER A 55 8.62 2.01 6.13
CA SER A 55 7.49 1.09 6.01
C SER A 55 6.53 1.50 4.92
N LEU A 56 6.13 2.77 4.94
CA LEU A 56 5.19 3.28 3.96
C LEU A 56 5.76 3.16 2.53
N LEU A 57 7.05 3.47 2.35
CA LEU A 57 7.74 3.36 1.07
C LEU A 57 7.85 1.91 0.58
N VAL A 58 8.16 0.97 1.49
CA VAL A 58 8.39 -0.43 1.14
C VAL A 58 7.09 -1.19 0.93
N TYR A 59 6.09 -0.96 1.79
CA TYR A 59 4.83 -1.72 1.73
C TYR A 59 3.77 -1.09 0.81
N GLN A 60 3.90 0.21 0.47
CA GLN A 60 2.91 0.92 -0.35
C GLN A 60 3.51 1.68 -1.55
N PRO A 61 4.54 1.14 -2.25
CA PRO A 61 5.23 1.88 -3.32
C PRO A 61 4.29 2.23 -4.46
N PHE A 62 3.39 1.32 -4.84
CA PHE A 62 2.43 1.53 -5.92
C PHE A 62 1.36 2.56 -5.55
N ALA A 63 0.79 2.47 -4.35
CA ALA A 63 -0.18 3.43 -3.87
C ALA A 63 0.44 4.83 -3.74
N LEU A 64 1.69 4.93 -3.28
CA LEU A 64 2.43 6.19 -3.23
C LEU A 64 2.64 6.78 -4.62
N LEU A 65 3.09 5.97 -5.59
CA LEU A 65 3.30 6.44 -6.97
C LEU A 65 2.01 6.98 -7.58
N LEU A 66 0.90 6.23 -7.48
CA LEU A 66 -0.40 6.67 -7.97
C LEU A 66 -0.90 7.91 -7.23
N THR A 67 -0.68 7.99 -5.92
CA THR A 67 -1.04 9.16 -5.11
C THR A 67 -0.26 10.39 -5.57
N VAL A 68 1.05 10.28 -5.79
CA VAL A 68 1.86 11.40 -6.30
C VAL A 68 1.33 11.88 -7.65
N ILE A 69 1.01 10.98 -8.57
CA ILE A 69 0.40 11.32 -9.87
C ILE A 69 -0.95 12.02 -9.66
N ALA A 70 -1.80 11.49 -8.77
CA ALA A 70 -3.10 12.09 -8.44
C ALA A 70 -2.95 13.51 -7.87
N LEU A 71 -1.97 13.72 -6.97
CA LEU A 71 -1.67 15.02 -6.37
C LEU A 71 -1.27 16.04 -7.42
N PHE A 72 -0.25 15.74 -8.25
CA PHE A 72 0.19 16.65 -9.31
C PHE A 72 -0.96 17.03 -10.22
N ARG A 73 -1.71 16.06 -10.69
CA ARG A 73 -2.87 16.31 -11.55
C ARG A 73 -3.98 17.09 -10.85
N GLY A 74 -4.25 16.76 -9.61
CA GLY A 74 -5.33 17.38 -8.83
C GLY A 74 -5.07 18.85 -8.53
N TRP A 75 -3.84 19.17 -8.14
CA TRP A 75 -3.42 20.54 -7.86
C TRP A 75 -3.32 21.38 -9.14
N LEU A 76 -2.72 20.85 -10.21
CA LEU A 76 -2.65 21.56 -11.51
C LEU A 76 -4.03 21.72 -12.16
N GLY A 77 -4.92 20.75 -11.99
CA GLY A 77 -6.28 20.79 -12.53
C GLY A 77 -7.34 21.43 -11.63
N GLY A 78 -6.98 21.91 -10.44
CA GLY A 78 -7.91 22.53 -9.48
C GLY A 78 -9.01 21.58 -8.99
N LEU A 79 -8.75 20.28 -8.92
CA LEU A 79 -9.75 19.27 -8.57
C LEU A 79 -9.99 19.25 -7.04
N ARG A 80 -11.02 19.95 -6.59
CA ARG A 80 -11.34 20.14 -5.16
C ARG A 80 -11.31 18.84 -4.34
N ARG A 81 -11.85 17.73 -4.88
CA ARG A 81 -11.87 16.43 -4.16
C ARG A 81 -10.46 15.92 -3.87
N ILE A 82 -9.55 16.02 -4.83
CA ILE A 82 -8.16 15.57 -4.66
C ILE A 82 -7.45 16.51 -3.70
N ILE A 83 -7.69 17.80 -3.76
CA ILE A 83 -7.09 18.78 -2.85
C ILE A 83 -7.51 18.48 -1.40
N TYR A 84 -8.80 18.25 -1.11
CA TYR A 84 -9.24 17.89 0.24
C TYR A 84 -8.65 16.57 0.74
N LEU A 85 -8.58 15.54 -0.13
CA LEU A 85 -7.95 14.27 0.21
C LEU A 85 -6.44 14.42 0.44
N SER A 86 -5.76 15.30 -0.30
CA SER A 86 -4.35 15.58 -0.11
C SER A 86 -4.07 16.28 1.23
N ILE A 87 -4.93 17.22 1.62
CA ILE A 87 -4.84 17.87 2.92
C ILE A 87 -5.07 16.84 4.03
N TRP A 88 -6.08 15.98 3.89
CA TRP A 88 -6.29 14.89 4.85
C TRP A 88 -5.08 13.96 4.95
N LEU A 89 -4.51 13.55 3.81
CA LEU A 89 -3.29 12.73 3.78
C LEU A 89 -2.14 13.41 4.52
N LEU A 90 -1.91 14.69 4.25
CA LEU A 90 -0.85 15.47 4.89
C LEU A 90 -1.06 15.55 6.41
N VAL A 91 -2.27 15.89 6.85
CA VAL A 91 -2.60 15.99 8.28
C VAL A 91 -2.43 14.64 8.96
N ALA A 92 -2.94 13.55 8.37
CA ALA A 92 -2.80 12.21 8.92
C ALA A 92 -1.32 11.80 9.02
N PHE A 93 -0.52 12.08 8.00
CA PHE A 93 0.91 11.78 7.97
C PHE A 93 1.67 12.56 9.05
N LEU A 94 1.42 13.87 9.15
CA LEU A 94 2.04 14.70 10.18
C LEU A 94 1.64 14.24 11.59
N LEU A 95 0.37 13.91 11.79
CA LEU A 95 -0.13 13.43 13.07
C LEU A 95 0.60 12.15 13.49
N VAL A 96 0.75 11.18 12.60
CA VAL A 96 1.46 9.92 12.90
C VAL A 96 2.95 10.16 13.18
N ILE A 97 3.61 11.07 12.46
CA ILE A 97 5.03 11.36 12.68
C ILE A 97 5.26 12.09 14.01
N PHE A 98 4.40 13.05 14.34
CA PHE A 98 4.56 13.87 15.54
C PHE A 98 3.98 13.23 16.80
N LEU A 99 3.21 12.15 16.69
CA LEU A 99 2.66 11.45 17.85
C LEU A 99 3.81 10.89 18.71
N PRO A 100 3.94 11.26 20.00
CA PRO A 100 5.05 10.79 20.85
C PRO A 100 5.09 9.27 20.98
N ALA A 101 3.97 8.62 21.35
CA ALA A 101 3.87 7.16 21.47
C ALA A 101 3.37 6.51 20.17
N ARG A 102 4.02 6.85 19.05
CA ARG A 102 3.69 6.30 17.72
C ARG A 102 3.92 4.80 17.63
N GLN A 103 3.05 4.14 16.90
CA GLN A 103 3.10 2.71 16.62
C GLN A 103 2.94 2.46 15.11
N MET A 104 3.37 1.27 14.63
CA MET A 104 3.15 0.90 13.23
C MET A 104 1.68 0.88 12.84
N ALA A 105 0.79 0.52 13.78
CA ALA A 105 -0.65 0.52 13.58
C ALA A 105 -1.21 1.91 13.26
N ASP A 106 -0.57 2.99 13.72
CA ASP A 106 -1.03 4.35 13.48
C ASP A 106 -0.90 4.75 11.99
N LEU A 107 -0.07 4.04 11.20
CA LEU A 107 -0.04 4.20 9.75
C LEU A 107 -1.38 3.93 9.07
N ALA A 108 -2.31 3.21 9.72
CA ALA A 108 -3.65 2.99 9.20
C ALA A 108 -4.36 4.31 8.85
N TRP A 109 -4.14 5.38 9.63
CA TRP A 109 -4.70 6.70 9.36
C TRP A 109 -4.19 7.32 8.06
N VAL A 110 -2.92 7.07 7.73
CA VAL A 110 -2.28 7.53 6.48
C VAL A 110 -2.74 6.68 5.30
N LEU A 111 -2.89 5.36 5.49
CA LEU A 111 -3.27 4.43 4.44
C LEU A 111 -4.67 4.70 3.87
N LEU A 112 -5.61 5.19 4.69
CA LEU A 112 -6.97 5.52 4.24
C LEU A 112 -6.98 6.58 3.12
N PRO A 113 -6.50 7.81 3.32
CA PRO A 113 -6.48 8.83 2.27
C PRO A 113 -5.50 8.48 1.14
N LEU A 114 -4.38 7.80 1.44
CA LEU A 114 -3.41 7.35 0.45
C LEU A 114 -4.06 6.39 -0.56
N ASN A 115 -4.67 5.31 -0.08
CA ASN A 115 -5.32 4.32 -0.94
C ASN A 115 -6.56 4.90 -1.65
N THR A 116 -7.25 5.87 -1.05
CA THR A 116 -8.35 6.58 -1.70
C THR A 116 -7.85 7.40 -2.89
N LEU A 117 -6.76 8.15 -2.73
CA LEU A 117 -6.15 8.91 -3.83
C LEU A 117 -5.61 7.98 -4.93
N ALA A 118 -4.91 6.90 -4.53
CA ALA A 118 -4.40 5.89 -5.45
C ALA A 118 -5.52 5.22 -6.25
N SER A 119 -6.62 4.85 -5.59
CA SER A 119 -7.78 4.22 -6.26
C SER A 119 -8.50 5.17 -7.21
N LEU A 120 -8.60 6.45 -6.89
CA LEU A 120 -9.15 7.46 -7.80
C LEU A 120 -8.31 7.61 -9.07
N GLU A 121 -6.98 7.53 -8.95
CA GLU A 121 -6.12 7.56 -10.13
C GLU A 121 -6.17 6.24 -10.90
N LEU A 122 -6.16 5.11 -10.22
CA LEU A 122 -6.30 3.79 -10.81
C LEU A 122 -7.63 3.66 -11.58
N ALA A 123 -8.73 4.14 -11.01
CA ALA A 123 -10.06 4.09 -11.63
C ALA A 123 -10.12 4.74 -13.03
N ARG A 124 -9.25 5.69 -13.33
CA ARG A 124 -9.14 6.29 -14.66
C ARG A 124 -8.59 5.35 -15.73
N HIS A 125 -7.96 4.27 -15.30
CA HIS A 125 -7.37 3.26 -16.18
C HIS A 125 -8.31 2.04 -16.41
N PHE A 126 -9.57 2.14 -15.96
CA PHE A 126 -10.55 1.06 -16.18
C PHE A 126 -11.10 0.99 -17.60
N THR A 127 -11.00 2.08 -18.38
CA THR A 127 -11.53 2.10 -19.74
C THR A 127 -10.54 1.44 -20.70
N ILE A 128 -10.73 0.15 -20.96
CA ILE A 128 -9.98 -0.63 -21.94
C ILE A 128 -10.93 -0.85 -23.15
N PHE A 129 -10.54 -0.39 -24.34
CA PHE A 129 -11.30 -0.65 -25.55
C PHE A 129 -11.18 -2.14 -25.96
N SER A 130 -12.22 -2.66 -26.62
CA SER A 130 -12.28 -4.07 -27.04
C SER A 130 -11.11 -4.48 -27.89
N ASP A 131 -10.64 -3.56 -28.77
CA ASP A 131 -9.57 -3.80 -29.74
C ASP A 131 -8.19 -3.90 -29.08
N GLU A 132 -7.99 -3.18 -27.96
CA GLU A 132 -6.72 -3.13 -27.21
C GLU A 132 -6.60 -4.25 -26.14
N ARG A 133 -7.67 -5.01 -25.86
CA ARG A 133 -7.71 -5.97 -24.74
C ARG A 133 -6.62 -7.01 -24.78
N ARG A 134 -6.35 -7.57 -25.97
CA ARG A 134 -5.33 -8.63 -26.13
C ARG A 134 -3.93 -8.09 -25.88
N GLU A 135 -3.65 -6.92 -26.38
CA GLU A 135 -2.35 -6.22 -26.24
C GLU A 135 -2.13 -5.83 -24.79
N VAL A 136 -3.12 -5.19 -24.15
CA VAL A 136 -3.07 -4.83 -22.72
C VAL A 136 -2.87 -6.08 -21.87
N LEU A 137 -3.60 -7.18 -22.15
CA LEU A 137 -3.43 -8.44 -21.44
C LEU A 137 -2.01 -8.99 -21.58
N GLY A 138 -1.43 -8.92 -22.79
CA GLY A 138 -0.03 -9.33 -23.02
C GLY A 138 0.96 -8.55 -22.16
N VAL A 139 0.78 -7.22 -22.09
CA VAL A 139 1.62 -6.34 -21.23
C VAL A 139 1.38 -6.60 -19.74
N VAL A 140 0.14 -6.85 -19.32
CA VAL A 140 -0.18 -7.26 -17.94
C VAL A 140 0.55 -8.53 -17.56
N LEU A 141 0.45 -9.56 -18.40
CA LEU A 141 1.11 -10.86 -18.17
C LEU A 141 2.63 -10.70 -18.11
N LEU A 142 3.23 -9.94 -19.03
CA LEU A 142 4.65 -9.63 -19.01
C LEU A 142 5.06 -8.92 -17.71
N THR A 143 4.30 -7.90 -17.29
CA THR A 143 4.55 -7.15 -16.07
C THR A 143 4.47 -8.04 -14.83
N VAL A 144 3.42 -8.87 -14.72
CA VAL A 144 3.25 -9.82 -13.61
C VAL A 144 4.38 -10.85 -13.60
N PHE A 145 4.75 -11.36 -14.77
CA PHE A 145 5.86 -12.31 -14.91
C PHE A 145 7.19 -11.72 -14.40
N ILE A 146 7.51 -10.48 -14.78
CA ILE A 146 8.72 -9.80 -14.29
C ILE A 146 8.61 -9.56 -12.77
N TRP A 147 7.43 -9.25 -12.26
CA TRP A 147 7.19 -9.11 -10.82
C TRP A 147 7.46 -10.37 -10.01
N VAL A 148 7.25 -11.56 -10.57
CA VAL A 148 7.61 -12.82 -9.92
C VAL A 148 9.11 -12.88 -9.64
N PHE A 149 9.95 -12.44 -10.58
CA PHE A 149 11.41 -12.37 -10.36
C PHE A 149 11.81 -11.32 -9.34
N ALA A 150 11.18 -10.14 -9.36
CA ALA A 150 11.38 -9.14 -8.35
C ALA A 150 11.03 -9.67 -6.94
N TRP A 151 9.92 -10.40 -6.84
CA TRP A 151 9.49 -11.02 -5.59
C TRP A 151 10.47 -12.11 -5.12
N LEU A 152 10.93 -12.98 -6.01
CA LEU A 152 11.94 -13.99 -5.69
C LEU A 152 13.26 -13.36 -5.22
N GLY A 153 13.68 -12.25 -5.81
CA GLY A 153 14.84 -11.48 -5.38
C GLY A 153 14.62 -10.87 -3.99
N MET A 154 13.44 -10.30 -3.73
CA MET A 154 13.10 -9.68 -2.46
C MET A 154 12.88 -10.71 -1.33
N ALA A 155 12.30 -11.87 -1.66
CA ALA A 155 12.04 -12.93 -0.70
C ALA A 155 13.36 -13.47 -0.14
N GLY A 156 13.56 -13.28 1.18
CA GLY A 156 14.74 -13.76 1.89
C GLY A 156 16.02 -12.94 1.68
N ILE A 157 15.97 -11.75 1.08
CA ILE A 157 17.15 -10.88 0.99
C ILE A 157 17.71 -10.55 2.37
N ASN A 158 16.83 -10.40 3.37
CA ASN A 158 17.21 -10.10 4.76
C ASN A 158 17.81 -11.29 5.51
N TRP A 159 17.82 -12.49 4.92
CA TRP A 159 18.36 -13.68 5.54
C TRP A 159 19.87 -13.81 5.33
N PHE A 160 20.40 -13.03 4.41
CA PHE A 160 21.81 -13.07 4.05
C PHE A 160 22.51 -11.79 4.49
N PRO A 161 23.73 -11.89 5.09
CA PRO A 161 24.57 -10.74 5.36
C PRO A 161 24.91 -9.97 4.08
N LEU A 162 25.09 -8.65 4.20
CA LEU A 162 25.34 -7.74 3.07
C LEU A 162 26.56 -8.14 2.21
N ASP A 163 27.55 -8.79 2.82
CA ASP A 163 28.84 -9.15 2.16
C ASP A 163 28.81 -10.54 1.52
N THR A 164 27.65 -11.20 1.47
CA THR A 164 27.56 -12.56 0.90
C THR A 164 27.21 -12.53 -0.58
N PRO A 165 27.69 -13.53 -1.37
CA PRO A 165 27.33 -13.68 -2.78
C PRO A 165 25.81 -13.84 -2.99
N GLU A 166 25.15 -14.52 -2.07
CA GLU A 166 23.69 -14.75 -2.09
C GLU A 166 22.92 -13.45 -1.97
N TYR A 167 23.34 -12.52 -1.09
CA TYR A 167 22.76 -11.19 -0.99
C TYR A 167 22.92 -10.43 -2.32
N THR A 168 24.12 -10.42 -2.88
CA THR A 168 24.43 -9.73 -4.13
C THR A 168 23.59 -10.28 -5.29
N LEU A 169 23.45 -11.61 -5.37
CA LEU A 169 22.62 -12.26 -6.37
C LEU A 169 21.16 -11.83 -6.26
N ARG A 170 20.58 -11.85 -5.04
CA ARG A 170 19.19 -11.47 -4.81
C ARG A 170 18.94 -9.99 -5.05
N ALA A 171 19.82 -9.13 -4.60
CA ALA A 171 19.78 -7.70 -4.89
C ALA A 171 19.89 -7.43 -6.39
N GLY A 172 20.77 -8.15 -7.10
CA GLY A 172 20.90 -8.11 -8.55
C GLY A 172 19.63 -8.54 -9.27
N MET A 173 18.98 -9.63 -8.83
CA MET A 173 17.70 -10.09 -9.37
C MET A 173 16.59 -9.05 -9.17
N LEU A 174 16.51 -8.44 -8.01
CA LEU A 174 15.52 -7.38 -7.71
C LEU A 174 15.74 -6.16 -8.59
N ILE A 175 16.95 -5.61 -8.59
CA ILE A 175 17.28 -4.42 -9.38
C ILE A 175 17.15 -4.71 -10.88
N GLY A 176 17.64 -5.86 -11.34
CA GLY A 176 17.57 -6.30 -12.73
C GLY A 176 16.13 -6.47 -13.21
N SER A 177 15.25 -7.06 -12.41
CA SER A 177 13.84 -7.24 -12.76
C SER A 177 13.10 -5.88 -12.81
N LEU A 178 13.37 -4.96 -11.88
CA LEU A 178 12.80 -3.61 -11.92
C LEU A 178 13.29 -2.82 -13.13
N ALA A 179 14.58 -2.89 -13.43
CA ALA A 179 15.14 -2.27 -14.63
C ALA A 179 14.53 -2.88 -15.92
N LEU A 180 14.41 -4.20 -15.99
CA LEU A 180 13.78 -4.89 -17.11
C LEU A 180 12.32 -4.48 -17.28
N LEU A 181 11.58 -4.33 -16.18
CA LEU A 181 10.19 -3.85 -16.21
C LEU A 181 10.10 -2.47 -16.85
N ILE A 182 10.91 -1.53 -16.37
CA ILE A 182 10.93 -0.15 -16.89
C ILE A 182 11.29 -0.14 -18.37
N VAL A 183 12.37 -0.84 -18.73
CA VAL A 183 12.83 -0.92 -20.14
C VAL A 183 11.76 -1.55 -21.03
N SER A 184 11.13 -2.63 -20.60
CA SER A 184 10.07 -3.30 -21.36
C SER A 184 8.88 -2.37 -21.61
N LEU A 185 8.41 -1.66 -20.58
CA LEU A 185 7.30 -0.71 -20.71
C LEU A 185 7.65 0.48 -21.60
N VAL A 186 8.88 1.00 -21.50
CA VAL A 186 9.37 2.07 -22.38
C VAL A 186 9.44 1.59 -23.82
N LEU A 187 9.99 0.41 -24.09
CA LEU A 187 10.08 -0.16 -25.45
C LEU A 187 8.70 -0.40 -26.04
N ILE A 188 7.76 -0.96 -25.28
CA ILE A 188 6.38 -1.16 -25.74
C ILE A 188 5.71 0.19 -26.01
N GLY A 189 5.93 1.17 -25.13
CA GLY A 189 5.39 2.52 -25.28
C GLY A 189 5.93 3.26 -26.50
N ALA A 190 7.23 3.13 -26.78
CA ALA A 190 7.90 3.77 -27.91
C ALA A 190 7.68 3.03 -29.24
N GLY A 191 7.67 1.69 -29.22
CA GLY A 191 7.59 0.87 -30.43
C GLY A 191 6.17 0.51 -30.86
N TRP A 192 5.20 0.56 -29.95
CA TRP A 192 3.83 0.14 -30.24
C TRP A 192 2.80 1.20 -29.82
N SER A 193 2.49 1.29 -28.50
CA SER A 193 1.48 2.21 -27.99
C SER A 193 1.76 2.59 -26.55
N ILE A 194 1.94 3.91 -26.30
CA ILE A 194 2.09 4.46 -24.95
C ILE A 194 0.86 4.13 -24.09
N ARG A 195 -0.33 4.09 -24.69
CA ARG A 195 -1.57 3.78 -23.99
C ARG A 195 -1.59 2.33 -23.51
N VAL A 196 -1.26 1.37 -24.37
CA VAL A 196 -1.20 -0.05 -24.04
C VAL A 196 -0.13 -0.33 -22.99
N ALA A 197 1.08 0.26 -23.15
CA ALA A 197 2.14 0.15 -22.17
C ALA A 197 1.71 0.67 -20.78
N ARG A 198 1.07 1.84 -20.74
CA ARG A 198 0.58 2.46 -19.49
C ARG A 198 -0.52 1.62 -18.84
N LEU A 199 -1.56 1.22 -19.61
CA LEU A 199 -2.66 0.41 -19.10
C LEU A 199 -2.17 -0.95 -18.61
N GLY A 200 -1.39 -1.65 -19.42
CA GLY A 200 -0.85 -2.96 -19.07
C GLY A 200 0.12 -2.89 -17.90
N GLY A 201 0.98 -1.87 -17.86
CA GLY A 201 1.89 -1.63 -16.74
C GLY A 201 1.15 -1.36 -15.43
N VAL A 202 0.16 -0.43 -15.43
CA VAL A 202 -0.63 -0.10 -14.22
C VAL A 202 -1.41 -1.32 -13.72
N TRP A 203 -2.08 -2.06 -14.61
CA TRP A 203 -2.82 -3.27 -14.22
C TRP A 203 -1.91 -4.40 -13.79
N GLY A 204 -0.80 -4.62 -14.50
CA GLY A 204 0.18 -5.63 -14.12
C GLY A 204 0.82 -5.34 -12.75
N MET A 205 1.17 -4.06 -12.49
CA MET A 205 1.65 -3.62 -11.19
C MET A 205 0.59 -3.79 -10.09
N ALA A 206 -0.66 -3.41 -10.34
CA ALA A 206 -1.75 -3.56 -9.38
C ALA A 206 -1.99 -5.04 -9.02
N ILE A 207 -2.00 -5.93 -10.01
CA ILE A 207 -2.14 -7.37 -9.79
C ILE A 207 -0.91 -7.94 -9.08
N GLY A 208 0.31 -7.63 -9.54
CA GLY A 208 1.54 -8.12 -8.93
C GLY A 208 1.67 -7.72 -7.46
N LEU A 209 1.45 -6.45 -7.15
CA LEU A 209 1.49 -5.95 -5.77
C LEU A 209 0.29 -6.41 -4.93
N GLY A 210 -0.88 -6.58 -5.55
CA GLY A 210 -2.04 -7.19 -4.91
C GLY A 210 -1.76 -8.62 -4.45
N LEU A 211 -1.15 -9.42 -5.30
CA LEU A 211 -0.73 -10.79 -4.96
C LEU A 211 0.33 -10.81 -3.86
N LEU A 212 1.30 -9.87 -3.89
CA LEU A 212 2.28 -9.71 -2.80
C LEU A 212 1.62 -9.36 -1.48
N SER A 213 0.68 -8.41 -1.48
CA SER A 213 -0.04 -7.99 -0.28
C SER A 213 -0.87 -9.15 0.29
N LEU A 214 -1.54 -9.93 -0.55
CA LEU A 214 -2.25 -11.14 -0.13
C LEU A 214 -1.28 -12.19 0.44
N GLY A 215 -0.13 -12.39 -0.20
CA GLY A 215 0.93 -13.28 0.29
C GLY A 215 1.44 -12.89 1.68
N GLY A 216 1.63 -11.58 1.92
CA GLY A 216 1.99 -11.03 3.22
C GLY A 216 0.89 -11.23 4.25
N LEU A 217 -0.37 -10.97 3.89
CA LEU A 217 -1.51 -11.20 4.78
C LEU A 217 -1.60 -12.66 5.25
N PHE A 218 -1.45 -13.63 4.33
CA PHE A 218 -1.43 -15.05 4.68
C PHE A 218 -0.19 -15.44 5.49
N GLY A 219 0.93 -14.75 5.32
CA GLY A 219 2.14 -14.92 6.11
C GLY A 219 1.95 -14.46 7.56
N SER A 220 1.35 -13.28 7.76
CA SER A 220 1.14 -12.67 9.07
C SER A 220 0.08 -13.38 9.93
N THR A 221 -0.84 -14.14 9.32
CA THR A 221 -1.87 -14.91 10.03
C THR A 221 -1.37 -16.21 10.68
N GLY A 222 -0.06 -16.42 10.74
CA GLY A 222 0.54 -17.61 11.39
C GLY A 222 0.53 -18.89 10.56
N LEU A 223 -0.01 -18.86 9.34
CA LEU A 223 -0.05 -20.01 8.44
C LEU A 223 1.34 -20.45 7.95
N ARG A 224 2.34 -19.56 8.02
CA ARG A 224 3.74 -19.84 7.63
C ARG A 224 4.71 -20.03 8.79
N GLY A 225 4.23 -20.05 10.03
CA GLY A 225 5.07 -20.15 11.21
C GLY A 225 5.91 -18.88 11.45
N PHE A 226 6.82 -18.96 12.43
CA PHE A 226 7.58 -17.82 12.95
C PHE A 226 8.70 -17.27 12.03
N ASN A 227 8.84 -17.76 10.81
CA ASN A 227 9.84 -17.30 9.84
C ASN A 227 9.23 -16.33 8.82
N SER A 228 8.50 -15.32 9.28
CA SER A 228 7.98 -14.28 8.39
C SER A 228 9.15 -13.37 7.94
N PRO A 229 9.35 -13.16 6.63
CA PRO A 229 10.35 -12.24 6.12
C PRO A 229 9.94 -10.77 6.31
N GLU A 230 8.95 -10.49 7.12
CA GLU A 230 8.44 -9.14 7.35
C GLU A 230 9.47 -8.31 8.10
N MET A 231 9.70 -7.10 7.61
CA MET A 231 10.71 -6.17 8.11
C MET A 231 10.49 -5.74 9.58
N TRP A 232 9.27 -5.97 10.10
CA TRP A 232 8.82 -5.55 11.44
C TRP A 232 8.60 -6.69 12.41
N TRP A 233 8.67 -7.90 11.93
CA TRP A 233 8.46 -9.06 12.80
C TRP A 233 9.74 -9.33 13.58
N GLN A 234 9.76 -8.87 14.81
CA GLN A 234 10.73 -9.36 15.80
C GLN A 234 10.11 -10.59 16.46
N PRO A 235 10.76 -11.76 16.42
CA PRO A 235 10.33 -12.87 17.24
C PRO A 235 10.33 -12.37 18.69
N GLN A 236 9.16 -12.35 19.32
CA GLN A 236 9.10 -12.14 20.76
C GLN A 236 9.95 -13.25 21.35
N LEU A 237 11.08 -12.90 21.91
CA LEU A 237 11.87 -13.83 22.72
C LEU A 237 10.90 -14.37 23.77
N PRO A 238 10.77 -15.71 23.92
CA PRO A 238 9.95 -16.27 24.98
C PRO A 238 10.46 -15.70 26.30
N LEU A 239 9.54 -15.06 27.04
CA LEU A 239 9.77 -14.60 28.41
C LEU A 239 10.04 -15.79 29.31
#